data_fc6a3e278684ea51702afa8c4693c216
#
_entry.id   fc6a3e278684ea51702afa8c4693c216
#
_cell.length_a   1.000
_cell.length_b   1.000
_cell.length_c   1.000
_cell.angle_alpha   90.00
_cell.angle_beta   90.00
_cell.angle_gamma   90.00
#
_symmetry.space_group_name_H-M   'P 1'
#
loop_
_entity.id
_entity.type
_entity.pdbx_description
1 polymer ?
#
loop_
_entity_poly.entity_id
_entity_poly.type
_entity_poly.pdbx_seq_one_letter_code
_entity_poly.pdbx_strand_id
1 'polypeptide(L)'
;MRNYLLVLFAMTVTACSALQPVELEPEYARQAAAAPHWDNLRQATPDRWLYLLNDGPAALDWRLRAIDSATDSIDLQTFLWHFDTTGSLVLDHLVRAADRGVRVRILVDDTFLLGEDNLLEALHEHGNIEYRVFNPYKRRANGFLARQILNLGEFHRLDHRMHNKSMIVDNQVAIVGGRNLADEYFGLDHQANFRDMELLVGGTPVQELSTIFDDYWNDHW
;
A
#
# COMPACT_ATOMS: atom_id res chain seq x y z
N MET A 1 -23.43 -60.75 12.46
CA MET A 1 -22.39 -60.07 11.65
C MET A 1 -23.01 -58.74 11.21
N ARG A 2 -22.54 -57.68 11.77
CA ARG A 2 -23.16 -56.32 11.59
C ARG A 2 -22.21 -55.55 10.69
N ASN A 3 -22.67 -55.28 9.48
CA ASN A 3 -21.93 -54.49 8.49
C ASN A 3 -21.89 -53.02 8.92
N TYR A 4 -20.73 -52.50 9.24
CA TYR A 4 -20.50 -51.09 9.42
C TYR A 4 -20.31 -50.45 8.04
N LEU A 5 -21.35 -49.75 7.60
CA LEU A 5 -21.28 -48.89 6.42
C LEU A 5 -20.44 -47.65 6.81
N LEU A 6 -19.21 -47.62 6.36
CA LEU A 6 -18.36 -46.43 6.42
C LEU A 6 -18.92 -45.44 5.40
N VAL A 7 -19.70 -44.48 5.87
CA VAL A 7 -20.05 -43.28 5.09
C VAL A 7 -18.81 -42.40 5.04
N LEU A 8 -18.07 -42.51 3.96
CA LEU A 8 -17.04 -41.50 3.62
C LEU A 8 -17.78 -40.20 3.29
N PHE A 9 -17.84 -39.29 4.25
CA PHE A 9 -18.26 -37.92 4.01
C PHE A 9 -17.13 -37.24 3.21
N ALA A 10 -17.23 -37.31 1.88
CA ALA A 10 -16.40 -36.50 1.00
C ALA A 10 -16.81 -35.03 1.24
N MET A 11 -16.08 -34.34 2.13
CA MET A 11 -16.09 -32.88 2.16
C MET A 11 -15.58 -32.41 0.79
N THR A 12 -16.50 -32.02 -0.06
CA THR A 12 -16.18 -31.19 -1.21
C THR A 12 -15.71 -29.87 -0.63
N VAL A 13 -14.41 -29.75 -0.43
CA VAL A 13 -13.74 -28.48 -0.24
C VAL A 13 -14.01 -27.71 -1.54
N THR A 14 -14.99 -26.82 -1.50
CA THR A 14 -15.09 -25.78 -2.55
C THR A 14 -13.75 -25.08 -2.57
N ALA A 15 -12.97 -25.42 -3.56
CA ALA A 15 -11.66 -24.86 -3.74
C ALA A 15 -11.82 -23.36 -3.88
N CYS A 16 -11.38 -22.61 -2.85
CA CYS A 16 -11.05 -21.20 -3.07
C CYS A 16 -10.16 -21.19 -4.31
N SER A 17 -10.60 -20.51 -5.36
CA SER A 17 -9.82 -20.44 -6.59
C SER A 17 -8.43 -19.92 -6.24
N ALA A 18 -7.40 -20.68 -6.57
CA ALA A 18 -6.04 -20.20 -6.43
C ALA A 18 -5.86 -19.02 -7.40
N LEU A 19 -5.32 -17.90 -6.90
CA LEU A 19 -4.95 -16.80 -7.76
C LEU A 19 -3.95 -17.31 -8.81
N GLN A 20 -4.20 -16.98 -10.06
CA GLN A 20 -3.27 -17.28 -11.14
C GLN A 20 -2.33 -16.11 -11.32
N PRO A 21 -1.03 -16.35 -11.59
CA PRO A 21 -0.12 -15.28 -11.96
C PRO A 21 -0.67 -14.54 -13.19
N VAL A 22 -0.67 -13.23 -13.14
CA VAL A 22 -1.01 -12.38 -14.28
C VAL A 22 0.28 -11.73 -14.75
N GLU A 23 0.65 -11.98 -16.00
CA GLU A 23 1.75 -11.25 -16.62
C GLU A 23 1.24 -9.86 -16.99
N LEU A 24 1.81 -8.84 -16.37
CA LEU A 24 1.52 -7.44 -16.63
C LEU A 24 2.74 -6.82 -17.33
N GLU A 25 2.47 -5.89 -18.24
CA GLU A 25 3.55 -5.06 -18.78
C GLU A 25 4.13 -4.17 -17.67
N PRO A 26 5.48 -4.00 -17.65
CA PRO A 26 6.11 -3.13 -16.66
C PRO A 26 5.62 -1.69 -16.76
N GLU A 27 5.37 -1.07 -15.63
CA GLU A 27 4.96 0.32 -15.52
C GLU A 27 5.96 1.11 -14.67
N TYR A 28 6.20 2.35 -15.04
CA TYR A 28 7.20 3.19 -14.39
C TYR A 28 6.59 4.49 -13.88
N ALA A 29 7.22 5.08 -12.86
CA ALA A 29 6.85 6.38 -12.34
C ALA A 29 6.90 7.44 -13.45
N ARG A 30 5.98 8.37 -13.41
CA ARG A 30 6.02 9.52 -14.32
C ARG A 30 7.24 10.38 -14.00
N GLN A 31 7.85 10.96 -15.03
CA GLN A 31 8.88 11.95 -14.82
C GLN A 31 8.30 13.16 -14.09
N ALA A 32 9.13 13.78 -13.24
CA ALA A 32 8.70 14.94 -12.48
C ALA A 32 8.10 16.03 -13.37
N ALA A 33 6.84 16.31 -13.18
CA ALA A 33 6.17 17.43 -13.82
C ALA A 33 6.63 18.75 -13.20
N ALA A 34 6.58 19.83 -13.98
CA ALA A 34 6.78 21.16 -13.44
C ALA A 34 5.60 21.51 -12.52
N ALA A 35 5.82 21.52 -11.24
CA ALA A 35 4.81 21.84 -10.23
C ALA A 35 5.26 23.05 -9.41
N PRO A 36 4.75 24.26 -9.74
CA PRO A 36 5.23 25.52 -9.15
C PRO A 36 5.13 25.59 -7.63
N HIS A 37 4.19 24.86 -7.01
CA HIS A 37 4.04 24.83 -5.56
C HIS A 37 5.21 24.12 -4.83
N TRP A 38 5.96 23.26 -5.51
CA TRP A 38 7.17 22.65 -4.97
C TRP A 38 8.43 23.47 -5.24
N ASP A 39 8.39 24.43 -6.18
CA ASP A 39 9.56 25.19 -6.61
C ASP A 39 10.14 26.05 -5.48
N ASN A 40 9.31 26.56 -4.58
CA ASN A 40 9.78 27.33 -3.42
C ASN A 40 10.66 26.49 -2.47
N LEU A 41 10.34 25.21 -2.29
CA LEU A 41 11.13 24.28 -1.49
C LEU A 41 12.43 23.89 -2.23
N ARG A 42 12.37 23.73 -3.56
CA ARG A 42 13.53 23.42 -4.40
C ARG A 42 14.52 24.58 -4.48
N GLN A 43 14.05 25.84 -4.47
CA GLN A 43 14.93 27.01 -4.50
C GLN A 43 15.69 27.20 -3.20
N ALA A 44 15.14 26.81 -2.05
CA ALA A 44 15.81 26.89 -0.76
C ALA A 44 17.00 25.90 -0.63
N THR A 45 16.88 24.71 -1.26
CA THR A 45 17.91 23.66 -1.27
C THR A 45 17.79 22.86 -2.56
N PRO A 46 18.46 23.28 -3.63
CA PRO A 46 18.19 22.80 -5.00
C PRO A 46 18.43 21.30 -5.22
N ASP A 47 19.32 20.69 -4.45
CA ASP A 47 19.71 19.31 -4.68
C ASP A 47 18.91 18.30 -3.83
N ARG A 48 18.59 18.63 -2.59
CA ARG A 48 17.86 17.77 -1.66
C ARG A 48 17.48 18.52 -0.38
N TRP A 49 16.36 18.17 0.20
CA TRP A 49 15.96 18.62 1.52
C TRP A 49 15.21 17.51 2.25
N LEU A 50 15.28 17.54 3.57
CA LEU A 50 14.66 16.59 4.47
C LEU A 50 13.97 17.33 5.60
N TYR A 51 12.75 16.90 5.94
CA TYR A 51 12.03 17.39 7.10
C TYR A 51 11.57 16.19 7.95
N LEU A 52 11.91 16.19 9.23
CA LEU A 52 11.59 15.11 10.16
C LEU A 52 10.13 15.18 10.61
N LEU A 53 9.39 14.09 10.39
CA LEU A 53 8.02 13.91 10.87
C LEU A 53 8.04 12.92 12.05
N ASN A 54 8.31 13.42 13.24
CA ASN A 54 8.39 12.61 14.47
C ASN A 54 7.10 12.57 15.29
N ASP A 55 6.11 13.38 14.92
CA ASP A 55 4.79 13.45 15.56
C ASP A 55 3.72 12.85 14.64
N GLY A 56 2.88 11.96 15.19
CA GLY A 56 1.87 11.23 14.40
C GLY A 56 0.84 12.14 13.72
N PRO A 57 0.13 13.01 14.47
CA PRO A 57 -0.83 13.95 13.90
C PRO A 57 -0.23 14.86 12.83
N ALA A 58 0.99 15.39 13.06
CA ALA A 58 1.68 16.21 12.06
C ALA A 58 2.05 15.39 10.81
N ALA A 59 2.47 14.14 10.99
CA ALA A 59 2.78 13.26 9.87
C ALA A 59 1.54 12.94 9.01
N LEU A 60 0.36 12.79 9.63
CA LEU A 60 -0.90 12.63 8.92
C LEU A 60 -1.27 13.91 8.15
N ASP A 61 -1.20 15.08 8.79
CA ASP A 61 -1.49 16.37 8.16
C ASP A 61 -0.61 16.59 6.91
N TRP A 62 0.69 16.32 7.01
CA TRP A 62 1.60 16.40 5.86
C TRP A 62 1.24 15.43 4.74
N ARG A 63 0.80 14.20 5.08
CA ARG A 63 0.33 13.24 4.06
C ARG A 63 -0.88 13.76 3.31
N LEU A 64 -1.90 14.20 4.04
CA LEU A 64 -3.13 14.69 3.42
C LEU A 64 -2.86 15.92 2.54
N ARG A 65 -2.06 16.88 3.02
CA ARG A 65 -1.65 18.05 2.23
C ARG A 65 -0.88 17.65 0.97
N ALA A 66 0.03 16.68 1.07
CA ALA A 66 0.78 16.21 -0.09
C ALA A 66 -0.15 15.56 -1.12
N ILE A 67 -1.10 14.72 -0.71
CA ILE A 67 -2.12 14.14 -1.59
C ILE A 67 -2.99 15.23 -2.22
N ASP A 68 -3.44 16.21 -1.45
CA ASP A 68 -4.30 17.29 -1.94
C ASP A 68 -3.57 18.19 -2.94
N SER A 69 -2.26 18.34 -2.81
CA SER A 69 -1.43 19.16 -3.71
C SER A 69 -0.98 18.43 -4.98
N ALA A 70 -1.20 17.11 -5.06
CA ALA A 70 -0.83 16.32 -6.22
C ALA A 70 -1.50 16.81 -7.51
N THR A 71 -0.74 16.88 -8.59
CA THR A 71 -1.19 17.36 -9.91
C THR A 71 -0.98 16.34 -11.02
N ASP A 72 -0.10 15.35 -10.84
CA ASP A 72 0.23 14.36 -11.87
C ASP A 72 0.13 12.92 -11.36
N SER A 73 0.83 12.59 -10.27
CA SER A 73 0.87 11.21 -9.79
C SER A 73 1.06 11.08 -8.29
N ILE A 74 0.51 9.99 -7.73
CA ILE A 74 0.77 9.52 -6.36
C ILE A 74 1.10 8.04 -6.42
N ASP A 75 2.24 7.66 -5.82
CA ASP A 75 2.66 6.28 -5.64
C ASP A 75 2.70 5.97 -4.15
N LEU A 76 1.80 5.13 -3.67
CA LEU A 76 1.67 4.76 -2.26
C LEU A 76 2.05 3.30 -2.06
N GLN A 77 3.00 3.04 -1.17
CA GLN A 77 3.44 1.72 -0.77
C GLN A 77 3.32 1.55 0.74
N THR A 78 2.67 0.48 1.21
CA THR A 78 2.54 0.22 2.65
C THR A 78 2.47 -1.27 2.96
N PHE A 79 2.98 -1.67 4.12
CA PHE A 79 2.90 -3.05 4.59
C PHE A 79 1.55 -3.39 5.21
N LEU A 80 0.97 -2.44 5.97
CA LEU A 80 -0.31 -2.61 6.64
C LEU A 80 -1.20 -1.40 6.34
N TRP A 81 -2.45 -1.67 5.99
CA TRP A 81 -3.49 -0.67 5.82
C TRP A 81 -4.76 -1.14 6.52
N HIS A 82 -5.10 -0.51 7.62
CA HIS A 82 -6.39 -0.67 8.28
C HIS A 82 -7.35 0.41 7.79
N PHE A 83 -8.59 0.04 7.48
CA PHE A 83 -9.61 1.01 7.09
C PHE A 83 -10.34 1.57 8.32
N ASP A 84 -9.56 1.95 9.33
CA ASP A 84 -9.95 2.75 10.47
C ASP A 84 -10.09 4.25 10.10
N THR A 85 -10.02 5.15 11.07
CA THR A 85 -10.14 6.59 10.81
C THR A 85 -9.04 7.09 9.89
N THR A 86 -7.80 6.75 10.18
CA THR A 86 -6.63 7.17 9.40
C THR A 86 -6.64 6.58 7.99
N GLY A 87 -6.80 5.28 7.89
CA GLY A 87 -6.76 4.61 6.59
C GLY A 87 -7.91 5.00 5.68
N SER A 88 -9.12 5.20 6.24
CA SER A 88 -10.28 5.68 5.49
C SER A 88 -10.11 7.14 5.04
N LEU A 89 -9.52 7.99 5.88
CA LEU A 89 -9.26 9.38 5.53
C LEU A 89 -8.21 9.50 4.42
N VAL A 90 -7.13 8.75 4.50
CA VAL A 90 -6.12 8.71 3.42
C VAL A 90 -6.74 8.21 2.12
N LEU A 91 -7.57 7.17 2.17
CA LEU A 91 -8.26 6.66 0.97
C LEU A 91 -9.17 7.71 0.34
N ASP A 92 -9.98 8.42 1.15
CA ASP A 92 -10.86 9.49 0.64
C ASP A 92 -10.07 10.59 -0.10
N HIS A 93 -8.91 11.00 0.45
CA HIS A 93 -8.04 11.98 -0.20
C HIS A 93 -7.42 11.45 -1.50
N LEU A 94 -7.02 10.16 -1.55
CA LEU A 94 -6.51 9.52 -2.77
C LEU A 94 -7.58 9.44 -3.87
N VAL A 95 -8.81 9.06 -3.51
CA VAL A 95 -9.94 9.04 -4.46
C VAL A 95 -10.20 10.44 -5.00
N ARG A 96 -10.26 11.46 -4.13
CA ARG A 96 -10.41 12.85 -4.58
C ARG A 96 -9.26 13.32 -5.47
N ALA A 97 -8.03 12.87 -5.23
CA ALA A 97 -6.91 13.17 -6.13
C ALA A 97 -7.12 12.50 -7.51
N ALA A 98 -7.55 11.25 -7.53
CA ALA A 98 -7.88 10.53 -8.74
C ALA A 98 -9.06 11.18 -9.52
N ASP A 99 -10.08 11.68 -8.81
CA ASP A 99 -11.19 12.44 -9.39
C ASP A 99 -10.71 13.74 -10.07
N ARG A 100 -9.61 14.34 -9.58
CA ARG A 100 -8.94 15.49 -10.23
C ARG A 100 -8.12 15.10 -11.46
N GLY A 101 -7.98 13.81 -11.77
CA GLY A 101 -7.17 13.30 -12.88
C GLY A 101 -5.75 12.90 -12.51
N VAL A 102 -5.40 12.89 -11.22
CA VAL A 102 -4.10 12.41 -10.73
C VAL A 102 -4.04 10.89 -10.88
N ARG A 103 -2.94 10.37 -11.43
CA ARG A 103 -2.69 8.92 -11.46
C ARG A 103 -2.31 8.45 -10.07
N VAL A 104 -3.03 7.48 -9.52
CA VAL A 104 -2.77 6.90 -8.20
C VAL A 104 -2.40 5.43 -8.34
N ARG A 105 -1.20 5.04 -7.90
CA ARG A 105 -0.78 3.65 -7.76
C ARG A 105 -0.69 3.30 -6.27
N ILE A 106 -1.32 2.19 -5.89
CA ILE A 106 -1.37 1.71 -4.51
C ILE A 106 -0.80 0.30 -4.46
N LEU A 107 0.27 0.10 -3.71
CA LEU A 107 0.91 -1.20 -3.50
C LEU A 107 0.86 -1.59 -2.02
N VAL A 108 0.19 -2.69 -1.71
CA VAL A 108 0.01 -3.17 -0.34
C VAL A 108 0.47 -4.62 -0.20
N ASP A 109 1.13 -4.94 0.91
CA ASP A 109 1.46 -6.33 1.24
C ASP A 109 0.20 -7.11 1.70
N ASP A 110 0.07 -8.37 1.27
CA ASP A 110 -1.13 -9.19 1.56
C ASP A 110 -1.23 -9.70 2.99
N THR A 111 -0.21 -9.50 3.83
CA THR A 111 -0.18 -10.11 5.17
C THR A 111 -1.39 -9.73 6.02
N PHE A 112 -1.76 -8.47 6.05
CA PHE A 112 -2.85 -7.93 6.88
C PHE A 112 -4.08 -7.48 6.08
N LEU A 113 -4.11 -7.73 4.77
CA LEU A 113 -5.24 -7.40 3.93
C LEU A 113 -6.32 -8.49 4.04
N LEU A 114 -7.17 -8.38 5.05
CA LEU A 114 -8.18 -9.37 5.40
C LEU A 114 -9.59 -8.81 5.20
N GLY A 115 -10.36 -9.41 4.28
CA GLY A 115 -11.78 -9.09 4.12
C GLY A 115 -12.10 -7.85 3.29
N GLU A 116 -11.10 -7.22 2.67
CA GLU A 116 -11.25 -5.96 1.95
C GLU A 116 -11.36 -6.13 0.42
N ASP A 117 -11.56 -7.36 -0.04
CA ASP A 117 -11.56 -7.67 -1.48
C ASP A 117 -12.59 -6.85 -2.27
N ASN A 118 -13.77 -6.59 -1.71
CA ASN A 118 -14.81 -5.77 -2.35
C ASN A 118 -14.41 -4.29 -2.49
N LEU A 119 -13.70 -3.75 -1.50
CA LEU A 119 -13.19 -2.38 -1.56
C LEU A 119 -12.10 -2.25 -2.63
N LEU A 120 -11.22 -3.25 -2.71
CA LEU A 120 -10.16 -3.29 -3.71
C LEU A 120 -10.73 -3.39 -5.13
N GLU A 121 -11.79 -4.19 -5.32
CA GLU A 121 -12.50 -4.28 -6.59
C GLU A 121 -13.12 -2.93 -6.98
N ALA A 122 -13.78 -2.25 -6.03
CA ALA A 122 -14.34 -0.93 -6.27
C ALA A 122 -13.28 0.13 -6.63
N LEU A 123 -12.10 0.07 -6.00
CA LEU A 123 -10.98 0.95 -6.34
C LEU A 123 -10.44 0.68 -7.75
N HIS A 124 -10.40 -0.58 -8.16
CA HIS A 124 -9.94 -0.96 -9.49
C HIS A 124 -10.87 -0.47 -10.62
N GLU A 125 -12.14 -0.24 -10.33
CA GLU A 125 -13.09 0.34 -11.30
C GLU A 125 -12.82 1.83 -11.58
N HIS A 126 -12.06 2.51 -10.72
CA HIS A 126 -11.73 3.92 -10.92
C HIS A 126 -10.61 4.07 -11.95
N GLY A 127 -10.88 4.77 -13.05
CA GLY A 127 -9.96 4.87 -14.20
C GLY A 127 -8.57 5.47 -13.93
N ASN A 128 -8.38 6.17 -12.80
CA ASN A 128 -7.13 6.80 -12.39
C ASN A 128 -6.50 6.14 -11.16
N ILE A 129 -7.07 5.04 -10.64
CA ILE A 129 -6.51 4.29 -9.52
C ILE A 129 -6.09 2.91 -9.98
N GLU A 130 -4.84 2.57 -9.76
CA GLU A 130 -4.29 1.24 -9.95
C GLU A 130 -3.90 0.66 -8.60
N TYR A 131 -4.35 -0.56 -8.32
CA TYR A 131 -4.08 -1.24 -7.07
C TYR A 131 -3.39 -2.57 -7.32
N ARG A 132 -2.30 -2.84 -6.60
CA ARG A 132 -1.60 -4.13 -6.62
C ARG A 132 -1.36 -4.66 -5.22
N VAL A 133 -1.42 -5.97 -5.08
CA VAL A 133 -1.09 -6.69 -3.85
C VAL A 133 0.25 -7.37 -4.03
N PHE A 134 1.21 -7.02 -3.18
CA PHE A 134 2.52 -7.65 -3.20
C PHE A 134 2.46 -9.03 -2.58
N ASN A 135 3.03 -10.02 -3.27
CA ASN A 135 3.18 -11.42 -2.84
C ASN A 135 1.88 -12.00 -2.23
N PRO A 136 0.78 -12.07 -3.01
CA PRO A 136 -0.52 -12.48 -2.51
C PRO A 136 -0.54 -13.95 -2.09
N TYR A 137 -1.30 -14.27 -1.05
CA TYR A 137 -1.59 -15.65 -0.68
C TYR A 137 -2.44 -16.31 -1.76
N LYS A 138 -2.01 -17.45 -2.30
CA LYS A 138 -2.78 -18.18 -3.32
C LYS A 138 -4.16 -18.63 -2.83
N ARG A 139 -4.25 -18.97 -1.54
CA ARG A 139 -5.52 -19.36 -0.90
C ARG A 139 -5.91 -18.30 0.10
N ARG A 140 -6.85 -17.48 -0.29
CA ARG A 140 -7.39 -16.42 0.58
C ARG A 140 -8.46 -17.02 1.49
N ALA A 141 -8.22 -16.94 2.80
CA ALA A 141 -9.17 -17.36 3.83
C ALA A 141 -9.46 -16.18 4.76
N ASN A 142 -10.68 -16.12 5.26
CA ASN A 142 -11.06 -15.16 6.27
C ASN A 142 -10.42 -15.54 7.61
N GLY A 143 -9.36 -14.85 7.98
CA GLY A 143 -8.61 -15.05 9.21
C GLY A 143 -7.15 -15.42 9.00
N PHE A 144 -6.29 -14.75 9.74
CA PHE A 144 -4.83 -14.87 9.64
C PHE A 144 -4.34 -16.32 9.78
N LEU A 145 -4.78 -17.03 10.84
CA LEU A 145 -4.32 -18.39 11.11
C LEU A 145 -4.75 -19.39 10.04
N ALA A 146 -6.00 -19.29 9.57
CA ALA A 146 -6.51 -20.15 8.50
C ALA A 146 -5.74 -19.93 7.19
N ARG A 147 -5.41 -18.67 6.87
CA ARG A 147 -4.60 -18.29 5.70
C ARG A 147 -3.21 -18.91 5.77
N GLN A 148 -2.54 -18.87 6.94
CA GLN A 148 -1.23 -19.49 7.13
C GLN A 148 -1.29 -21.02 6.92
N ILE A 149 -2.25 -21.69 7.54
CA ILE A 149 -2.40 -23.16 7.44
C ILE A 149 -2.66 -23.60 5.99
N LEU A 150 -3.54 -22.90 5.27
CA LEU A 150 -3.88 -23.26 3.89
C LEU A 150 -2.74 -23.05 2.90
N ASN A 151 -1.74 -22.24 3.24
CA ASN A 151 -0.60 -21.92 2.39
C ASN A 151 0.75 -22.44 2.94
N LEU A 152 0.75 -23.42 3.85
CA LEU A 152 1.97 -23.98 4.44
C LEU A 152 3.00 -24.47 3.41
N GLY A 153 2.55 -24.96 2.24
CA GLY A 153 3.43 -25.41 1.16
C GLY A 153 4.18 -24.28 0.43
N GLU A 154 3.85 -23.01 0.71
CA GLU A 154 4.43 -21.84 0.06
C GLU A 154 5.27 -20.98 1.01
N PHE A 155 5.62 -21.52 2.18
CA PHE A 155 6.29 -20.78 3.24
C PHE A 155 7.51 -19.99 2.75
N HIS A 156 8.36 -20.60 1.92
CA HIS A 156 9.56 -19.94 1.39
C HIS A 156 9.22 -18.67 0.56
N ARG A 157 8.16 -18.71 -0.24
CA ARG A 157 7.70 -17.54 -1.00
C ARG A 157 7.06 -16.50 -0.07
N LEU A 158 6.20 -16.97 0.81
CA LEU A 158 5.42 -16.10 1.71
C LEU A 158 6.26 -15.43 2.82
N ASP A 159 7.50 -15.89 3.04
CA ASP A 159 8.43 -15.25 3.96
C ASP A 159 9.04 -13.95 3.40
N HIS A 160 8.95 -13.74 2.09
CA HIS A 160 9.38 -12.51 1.44
C HIS A 160 8.24 -11.48 1.48
N ARG A 161 8.25 -10.62 2.51
CA ARG A 161 7.25 -9.57 2.70
C ARG A 161 7.80 -8.19 2.38
N MET A 162 6.96 -7.36 1.80
CA MET A 162 7.28 -5.97 1.52
C MET A 162 7.03 -5.12 2.78
N HIS A 163 8.09 -4.74 3.46
CA HIS A 163 7.97 -3.94 4.69
C HIS A 163 8.17 -2.43 4.47
N ASN A 164 8.28 -1.99 3.25
CA ASN A 164 8.47 -0.59 2.86
C ASN A 164 7.20 0.22 3.11
N LYS A 165 7.36 1.48 3.51
CA LYS A 165 6.29 2.45 3.64
C LYS A 165 6.77 3.74 3.02
N SER A 166 6.15 4.10 1.90
CA SER A 166 6.47 5.30 1.17
C SER A 166 5.24 5.89 0.49
N MET A 167 5.21 7.18 0.35
CA MET A 167 4.27 7.90 -0.49
C MET A 167 5.03 8.93 -1.31
N ILE A 168 4.95 8.83 -2.61
CA ILE A 168 5.66 9.71 -3.55
C ILE A 168 4.61 10.50 -4.32
N VAL A 169 4.79 11.80 -4.39
CA VAL A 169 3.86 12.74 -5.03
C VAL A 169 4.56 13.49 -6.14
N ASP A 170 3.99 13.43 -7.34
CA ASP A 170 4.46 14.11 -8.56
C ASP A 170 5.94 13.81 -8.89
N ASN A 171 6.49 12.71 -8.37
CA ASN A 171 7.93 12.39 -8.43
C ASN A 171 8.85 13.55 -7.98
N GLN A 172 8.39 14.38 -7.04
CA GLN A 172 9.10 15.56 -6.52
C GLN A 172 9.24 15.56 -5.02
N VAL A 173 8.26 15.00 -4.30
CA VAL A 173 8.22 14.93 -2.84
C VAL A 173 7.86 13.50 -2.44
N ALA A 174 8.48 13.03 -1.37
CA ALA A 174 8.14 11.73 -0.80
C ALA A 174 8.05 11.78 0.73
N ILE A 175 7.20 10.95 1.30
CA ILE A 175 7.20 10.62 2.74
C ILE A 175 7.64 9.17 2.85
N VAL A 176 8.70 8.92 3.64
CA VAL A 176 9.26 7.59 3.86
C VAL A 176 9.55 7.36 5.34
N GLY A 177 9.29 6.16 5.83
CA GLY A 177 9.59 5.82 7.23
C GLY A 177 8.95 4.53 7.72
N GLY A 178 8.63 4.49 9.00
CA GLY A 178 8.13 3.28 9.66
C GLY A 178 6.61 3.21 9.80
N ARG A 179 5.86 4.32 9.64
CA ARG A 179 4.41 4.33 9.87
C ARG A 179 3.64 3.59 8.78
N ASN A 180 2.82 2.65 9.21
CA ASN A 180 1.76 2.08 8.37
C ASN A 180 0.51 2.99 8.38
N LEU A 181 -0.53 2.60 7.65
CA LEU A 181 -1.79 3.33 7.60
C LEU A 181 -2.80 2.71 8.58
N ALA A 182 -2.72 3.14 9.84
CA ALA A 182 -3.64 2.74 10.91
C ALA A 182 -3.56 3.76 12.07
N ASP A 183 -4.65 3.91 12.83
CA ASP A 183 -4.83 4.92 13.87
C ASP A 183 -3.70 4.91 14.91
N GLU A 184 -3.19 3.73 15.28
CA GLU A 184 -2.11 3.57 16.26
C GLU A 184 -0.77 4.19 15.82
N TYR A 185 -0.55 4.41 14.53
CA TYR A 185 0.67 5.07 14.02
C TYR A 185 0.57 6.60 14.02
N PHE A 186 -0.64 7.14 14.14
CA PHE A 186 -0.88 8.58 14.06
C PHE A 186 -1.42 9.21 15.35
N GLY A 187 -1.43 8.43 16.44
CA GLY A 187 -1.84 8.93 17.75
C GLY A 187 -3.36 9.03 17.94
N LEU A 188 -4.13 8.31 17.14
CA LEU A 188 -5.59 8.33 17.17
C LEU A 188 -6.21 7.11 17.86
N ASP A 189 -5.43 6.06 18.12
CA ASP A 189 -5.95 4.90 18.85
C ASP A 189 -6.10 5.21 20.36
N HIS A 190 -7.20 4.71 20.97
CA HIS A 190 -7.54 4.97 22.37
C HIS A 190 -6.80 4.05 23.35
N GLN A 191 -6.19 2.95 22.89
CA GLN A 191 -5.58 1.96 23.77
C GLN A 191 -4.04 2.02 23.72
N ALA A 192 -3.47 2.11 22.51
CA ALA A 192 -2.02 2.09 22.32
C ALA A 192 -1.62 2.83 21.05
N ASN A 193 -0.61 3.68 21.15
CA ASN A 193 -0.05 4.37 19.99
C ASN A 193 1.45 4.08 19.87
N PHE A 194 1.89 3.78 18.65
CA PHE A 194 3.29 3.57 18.33
C PHE A 194 4.03 4.90 18.26
N ARG A 195 5.30 4.88 18.67
CA ARG A 195 6.25 5.97 18.38
C ARG A 195 7.07 5.59 17.17
N ASP A 196 6.93 6.35 16.11
CA ASP A 196 7.63 6.11 14.87
C ASP A 196 8.06 7.44 14.23
N MET A 197 8.97 7.36 13.27
CA MET A 197 9.51 8.54 12.57
C MET A 197 9.40 8.36 11.08
N GLU A 198 9.24 9.50 10.39
CA GLU A 198 9.27 9.56 8.94
C GLU A 198 10.03 10.79 8.48
N LEU A 199 10.43 10.76 7.24
CA LEU A 199 11.05 11.89 6.56
C LEU A 199 10.15 12.33 5.41
N LEU A 200 9.87 13.62 5.37
CA LEU A 200 9.43 14.29 4.16
C LEU A 200 10.68 14.66 3.37
N VAL A 201 10.77 14.21 2.14
CA VAL A 201 11.98 14.26 1.30
C VAL A 201 11.65 14.97 0.01
N GLY A 202 12.56 15.81 -0.48
CA GLY A 202 12.46 16.43 -1.80
C GLY A 202 13.80 16.46 -2.54
N GLY A 203 13.72 16.68 -3.84
CA GLY A 203 14.90 16.73 -4.72
C GLY A 203 15.33 15.35 -5.24
N THR A 204 16.62 15.20 -5.56
CA THR A 204 17.16 14.00 -6.21
C THR A 204 16.86 12.66 -5.55
N PRO A 205 16.77 12.52 -4.21
CA PRO A 205 16.44 11.23 -3.59
C PRO A 205 15.05 10.71 -3.94
N VAL A 206 14.13 11.57 -4.34
CA VAL A 206 12.76 11.15 -4.69
C VAL A 206 12.76 10.26 -5.93
N GLN A 207 13.64 10.50 -6.89
CA GLN A 207 13.77 9.67 -8.09
C GLN A 207 14.28 8.27 -7.77
N GLU A 208 15.20 8.15 -6.81
CA GLU A 208 15.67 6.84 -6.32
C GLU A 208 14.54 6.08 -5.61
N LEU A 209 13.72 6.78 -4.80
CA LEU A 209 12.56 6.21 -4.16
C LEU A 209 11.50 5.74 -5.18
N SER A 210 11.28 6.50 -6.25
CA SER A 210 10.39 6.10 -7.34
C SER A 210 10.90 4.85 -8.06
N THR A 211 12.21 4.74 -8.28
CA THR A 211 12.82 3.54 -8.88
C THR A 211 12.60 2.31 -7.98
N ILE A 212 12.81 2.46 -6.66
CA ILE A 212 12.54 1.38 -5.69
C ILE A 212 11.05 1.00 -5.70
N PHE A 213 10.14 1.98 -5.75
CA PHE A 213 8.70 1.70 -5.86
C PHE A 213 8.39 0.91 -7.14
N ASP A 214 8.94 1.33 -8.30
CA ASP A 214 8.74 0.66 -9.58
C ASP A 214 9.28 -0.78 -9.58
N ASP A 215 10.40 -1.04 -8.90
CA ASP A 215 10.94 -2.40 -8.74
C ASP A 215 9.94 -3.31 -8.02
N TYR A 216 9.35 -2.85 -6.91
CA TYR A 216 8.32 -3.60 -6.20
C TYR A 216 6.99 -3.67 -6.97
N TRP A 217 6.62 -2.60 -7.67
CA TRP A 217 5.40 -2.53 -8.47
C TRP A 217 5.39 -3.54 -9.62
N ASN A 218 6.55 -3.73 -10.24
CA ASN A 218 6.73 -4.63 -11.38
C ASN A 218 7.25 -6.02 -10.96
N ASP A 219 7.34 -6.30 -9.67
CA ASP A 219 7.77 -7.60 -9.18
C ASP A 219 6.77 -8.70 -9.56
N HIS A 220 7.26 -9.88 -9.86
CA HIS A 220 6.50 -11.03 -10.34
C HIS A 220 6.02 -11.98 -9.23
N TRP A 221 6.07 -11.57 -7.97
CA TRP A 221 5.63 -12.39 -6.83
C TRP A 221 4.12 -12.58 -6.73
#